data_e7651ab2faf0122563986761fd32703b
#
_entry.id   e7651ab2faf0122563986761fd32703b
#
_cell.length_a   1.000
_cell.length_b   1.000
_cell.length_c   1.000
_cell.angle_alpha   90.00
_cell.angle_beta   90.00
_cell.angle_gamma   90.00
#
_symmetry.space_group_name_H-M   'P 1'
#
loop_
_entity.id
_entity.type
_entity.pdbx_description
1 polymer ?
#
loop_
_entity_poly.entity_id
_entity_poly.type
_entity_poly.pdbx_seq_one_letter_code
_entity_poly.pdbx_strand_id
1 'polypeptide(L)'
;MLNKNKNNLLSLYIHWPYCDAKCPYCDFNSHVKEAVDNKDWIASYTNQLNEMKKQLQEHDVNFNRLNSIFFGGGTPSLMPLEIVDSILKTSSYLFGFEEDIEISLEANPSSYEKEKFCDLKKSKNSSTYITHAC
;
A
#
# COMPACT_ATOMS: atom_id res chain seq x y z
N MET A 1 10.58 23.04 25.88
CA MET A 1 9.62 23.47 24.85
C MET A 1 9.67 22.47 23.69
N LEU A 2 8.63 21.73 23.52
CA LEU A 2 8.50 20.85 22.36
C LEU A 2 8.27 21.73 21.11
N ASN A 3 9.18 21.63 20.15
CA ASN A 3 9.07 22.32 18.88
C ASN A 3 7.81 21.82 18.15
N LYS A 4 6.76 22.63 18.12
CA LYS A 4 5.48 22.34 17.47
C LYS A 4 5.58 22.24 15.92
N ASN A 5 6.77 22.36 15.36
CA ASN A 5 7.01 22.40 13.91
C ASN A 5 7.84 21.23 13.36
N LYS A 6 7.93 20.10 14.05
CA LYS A 6 8.35 18.88 13.38
C LYS A 6 7.16 18.38 12.56
N ASN A 7 7.24 18.54 11.26
CA ASN A 7 6.40 17.80 10.32
C ASN A 7 6.61 16.31 10.58
N ASN A 8 5.76 15.72 11.38
CA ASN A 8 5.77 14.29 11.62
C ASN A 8 5.19 13.62 10.38
N LEU A 9 6.09 13.23 9.47
CA LEU A 9 5.74 12.50 8.27
C LEU A 9 5.27 11.10 8.65
N LEU A 10 4.17 10.67 8.05
CA LEU A 10 3.63 9.33 8.21
C LEU A 10 3.77 8.58 6.89
N SER A 11 4.35 7.39 6.96
CA SER A 11 4.45 6.46 5.83
C SER A 11 3.71 5.18 6.15
N LEU A 12 3.08 4.59 5.16
CA LEU A 12 2.32 3.36 5.28
C LEU A 12 2.97 2.24 4.47
N TYR A 13 3.18 1.10 5.10
CA TYR A 13 3.62 -0.13 4.45
C TYR A 13 2.44 -1.11 4.35
N ILE A 14 2.14 -1.57 3.13
CA ILE A 14 1.13 -2.58 2.85
C ILE A 14 1.83 -3.87 2.42
N HIS A 15 1.60 -4.94 3.15
CA HIS A 15 2.16 -6.25 2.85
C HIS A 15 1.20 -7.11 2.03
N TRP A 16 1.69 -7.65 0.90
CA TRP A 16 0.99 -8.63 0.08
C TRP A 16 1.76 -9.95 0.09
N PRO A 17 1.22 -11.03 0.70
CA PRO A 17 1.98 -12.25 0.93
C PRO A 17 2.05 -13.21 -0.25
N TYR A 18 1.37 -12.93 -1.37
CA TYR A 18 1.25 -13.87 -2.48
C TYR A 18 2.18 -13.57 -3.64
N CYS A 19 2.65 -14.67 -4.28
CA CYS A 19 3.42 -14.67 -5.52
C CYS A 19 2.78 -15.65 -6.51
N ASP A 20 3.05 -15.49 -7.82
CA ASP A 20 2.70 -16.50 -8.82
C ASP A 20 3.53 -17.78 -8.67
N ALA A 21 4.83 -17.59 -8.37
CA ALA A 21 5.75 -18.67 -8.08
C ALA A 21 6.74 -18.22 -7.02
N LYS A 22 7.12 -19.14 -6.13
CA LYS A 22 8.15 -18.86 -5.14
C LYS A 22 9.51 -18.78 -5.81
N CYS A 23 10.13 -17.60 -5.77
CA CYS A 23 11.50 -17.41 -6.24
C CYS A 23 12.46 -18.19 -5.33
N PRO A 24 13.44 -18.96 -5.86
CA PRO A 24 14.39 -19.70 -5.04
C PRO A 24 15.31 -18.80 -4.17
N TYR A 25 15.37 -17.51 -4.46
CA TYR A 25 16.13 -16.51 -3.71
C TYR A 25 15.28 -15.72 -2.71
N CYS A 26 13.98 -16.04 -2.57
CA CYS A 26 13.07 -15.26 -1.75
C CYS A 26 12.99 -15.82 -0.33
N ASP A 27 13.63 -15.15 0.63
CA ASP A 27 13.52 -15.44 2.05
C ASP A 27 12.29 -14.80 2.72
N PHE A 28 11.47 -14.10 1.94
CA PHE A 28 10.28 -13.44 2.46
C PHE A 28 9.16 -14.43 2.77
N ASN A 29 8.35 -14.08 3.76
CA ASN A 29 7.14 -14.81 4.11
C ASN A 29 6.07 -14.64 3.03
N SER A 30 6.21 -15.39 1.95
CA SER A 30 5.34 -15.35 0.78
C SER A 30 4.71 -16.72 0.50
N HIS A 31 3.48 -16.70 0.00
CA HIS A 31 2.72 -17.88 -0.34
C HIS A 31 2.29 -17.85 -1.80
N VAL A 32 2.28 -19.03 -2.44
CA VAL A 32 1.68 -19.20 -3.76
C VAL A 32 0.20 -19.48 -3.56
N LYS A 33 -0.65 -18.72 -4.23
CA LYS A 33 -2.10 -18.90 -4.17
C LYS A 33 -2.72 -18.61 -5.53
N GLU A 34 -3.56 -19.54 -6.00
CA GLU A 34 -4.24 -19.42 -7.29
C GLU A 34 -5.44 -18.48 -7.26
N ALA A 35 -6.14 -18.39 -6.11
CA ALA A 35 -7.31 -17.56 -5.95
C ALA A 35 -7.31 -16.82 -4.61
N VAL A 36 -7.78 -15.59 -4.63
CA VAL A 36 -7.89 -14.71 -3.47
C VAL A 36 -9.33 -14.25 -3.33
N ASP A 37 -9.90 -14.36 -2.12
CA ASP A 37 -11.19 -13.74 -1.83
C ASP A 37 -10.98 -12.25 -1.57
N ASN A 38 -11.36 -11.43 -2.55
CA ASN A 38 -11.18 -9.99 -2.49
C ASN A 38 -11.95 -9.35 -1.33
N LYS A 39 -13.15 -9.87 -1.01
CA LYS A 39 -13.98 -9.31 0.07
C LYS A 39 -13.33 -9.49 1.43
N ASP A 40 -12.79 -10.69 1.70
CA ASP A 40 -12.10 -10.97 2.95
C ASP A 40 -10.83 -10.14 3.11
N TRP A 41 -10.07 -9.97 2.03
CA TRP A 41 -8.88 -9.12 2.03
C TRP A 41 -9.21 -7.65 2.24
N ILE A 42 -10.22 -7.14 1.55
CA ILE A 42 -10.69 -5.75 1.73
C ILE A 42 -11.12 -5.52 3.18
N ALA A 43 -11.91 -6.43 3.74
CA ALA A 43 -12.34 -6.34 5.13
C ALA A 43 -11.16 -6.36 6.11
N SER A 44 -10.20 -7.25 5.89
CA SER A 44 -9.01 -7.38 6.74
C SER A 44 -8.13 -6.13 6.71
N TYR A 45 -7.83 -5.60 5.54
CA TYR A 45 -7.07 -4.34 5.40
C TYR A 45 -7.81 -3.15 6.01
N THR A 46 -9.11 -3.05 5.77
CA THR A 46 -9.94 -1.98 6.33
C THR A 46 -9.91 -2.02 7.86
N ASN A 47 -10.10 -3.19 8.45
CA ASN A 47 -10.07 -3.36 9.91
C ASN A 47 -8.69 -3.01 10.48
N GLN A 48 -7.62 -3.45 9.84
CA GLN A 48 -6.26 -3.16 10.28
C GLN A 48 -5.92 -1.67 10.18
N LEU A 49 -6.32 -1.00 9.12
CA LEU A 49 -6.11 0.45 8.96
C LEU A 49 -6.87 1.25 10.03
N ASN A 50 -8.11 0.86 10.32
CA ASN A 50 -8.89 1.49 11.40
C ASN A 50 -8.24 1.27 12.77
N GLU A 51 -7.74 0.07 13.04
CA GLU A 51 -7.04 -0.23 14.31
C GLU A 51 -5.74 0.58 14.44
N MET A 52 -4.97 0.71 13.37
CA MET A 52 -3.77 1.55 13.35
C MET A 52 -4.11 3.02 13.64
N LYS A 53 -5.17 3.55 13.04
CA LYS A 53 -5.65 4.91 13.30
C LYS A 53 -5.99 5.10 14.78
N LYS A 54 -6.71 4.16 15.36
CA LYS A 54 -7.08 4.15 16.77
C LYS A 54 -5.85 4.14 17.68
N GLN A 55 -4.87 3.27 17.41
CA GLN A 55 -3.62 3.20 18.17
C GLN A 55 -2.83 4.52 18.13
N LEU A 56 -2.74 5.16 16.96
CA LEU A 56 -2.10 6.46 16.84
C LEU A 56 -2.79 7.53 17.71
N GLN A 57 -4.12 7.50 17.78
CA GLN A 57 -4.89 8.41 18.61
C GLN A 57 -4.71 8.12 20.11
N GLU A 58 -4.74 6.85 20.50
CA GLU A 58 -4.57 6.43 21.90
C GLU A 58 -3.18 6.77 22.46
N HIS A 59 -2.16 6.78 21.62
CA HIS A 59 -0.79 7.14 21.98
C HIS A 59 -0.45 8.60 21.75
N ASP A 60 -1.44 9.45 21.47
CA ASP A 60 -1.26 10.89 21.20
C ASP A 60 -0.20 11.18 20.12
N VAL A 61 -0.10 10.30 19.13
CA VAL A 61 0.82 10.48 18.01
C VAL A 61 0.28 11.53 17.06
N ASN A 62 0.92 12.70 17.08
CA ASN A 62 0.61 13.76 16.13
C ASN A 62 1.34 13.49 14.81
N PHE A 63 0.58 13.39 13.74
CA PHE A 63 1.09 13.29 12.38
C PHE A 63 0.29 14.24 11.47
N ASN A 64 0.90 14.61 10.36
CA ASN A 64 0.19 15.34 9.33
C ASN A 64 -0.61 14.34 8.46
N ARG A 65 -0.37 14.34 7.18
CA ARG A 65 -0.97 13.41 6.23
C ARG A 65 0.03 12.32 5.85
N LEU A 66 -0.44 11.28 5.18
CA LEU A 66 0.44 10.30 4.58
C LEU A 66 1.32 10.94 3.52
N ASN A 67 2.62 10.77 3.68
CA ASN A 67 3.65 11.22 2.75
C ASN A 67 3.99 10.14 1.71
N SER A 68 3.90 8.88 2.09
CA SER A 68 4.17 7.77 1.19
C SER A 68 3.40 6.50 1.56
N ILE A 69 3.13 5.68 0.56
CA ILE A 69 2.60 4.32 0.73
C ILE A 69 3.49 3.38 -0.09
N PHE A 70 3.93 2.31 0.54
CA PHE A 70 4.73 1.27 -0.10
C PHE A 70 4.00 -0.07 -0.05
N PHE A 71 3.77 -0.67 -1.20
CA PHE A 71 3.24 -2.03 -1.34
C PHE A 71 4.40 -2.99 -1.57
N GLY A 72 4.63 -3.88 -0.62
CA GLY A 72 5.72 -4.85 -0.68
C GLY A 72 5.28 -6.25 -0.29
N GLY A 73 6.21 -7.17 -0.21
CA GLY A 73 5.99 -8.54 0.20
C GLY A 73 6.31 -9.55 -0.89
N GLY A 74 5.36 -10.41 -1.25
CA GLY A 74 5.51 -11.39 -2.32
C GLY A 74 5.63 -10.71 -3.69
N THR A 75 4.53 -10.59 -4.39
CA THR A 75 4.46 -9.82 -5.65
C THR A 75 3.26 -8.89 -5.60
N PRO A 76 3.40 -7.70 -5.02
CA PRO A 76 2.28 -6.76 -4.83
C PRO A 76 1.57 -6.35 -6.11
N SER A 77 2.27 -6.36 -7.25
CA SER A 77 1.68 -6.10 -8.57
C SER A 77 0.59 -7.10 -8.98
N LEU A 78 0.55 -8.27 -8.33
CA LEU A 78 -0.51 -9.28 -8.52
C LEU A 78 -1.74 -9.01 -7.65
N MET A 79 -1.66 -8.07 -6.72
CA MET A 79 -2.81 -7.71 -5.90
C MET A 79 -3.96 -7.23 -6.81
N PRO A 80 -5.18 -7.77 -6.64
CA PRO A 80 -6.33 -7.30 -7.39
C PRO A 80 -6.55 -5.80 -7.26
N LEU A 81 -6.86 -5.13 -8.36
CA LEU A 81 -7.07 -3.66 -8.38
C LEU A 81 -8.13 -3.19 -7.39
N GLU A 82 -9.17 -3.98 -7.20
CA GLU A 82 -10.24 -3.70 -6.24
C GLU A 82 -9.71 -3.60 -4.80
N ILE A 83 -8.77 -4.48 -4.43
CA ILE A 83 -8.12 -4.44 -3.11
C ILE A 83 -7.24 -3.20 -2.99
N VAL A 84 -6.41 -2.93 -3.99
CA VAL A 84 -5.53 -1.74 -4.00
C VAL A 84 -6.36 -0.46 -3.88
N ASP A 85 -7.42 -0.34 -4.68
CA ASP A 85 -8.30 0.82 -4.66
C ASP A 85 -8.98 1.02 -3.30
N SER A 86 -9.46 -0.06 -2.70
CA SER A 86 -10.04 -0.04 -1.35
C SER A 86 -9.03 0.43 -0.29
N ILE A 87 -7.81 -0.09 -0.32
CA ILE A 87 -6.74 0.33 0.60
C ILE A 87 -6.44 1.81 0.44
N LEU A 88 -6.29 2.29 -0.79
CA LEU A 88 -5.98 3.70 -1.05
C LEU A 88 -7.11 4.63 -0.62
N LYS A 89 -8.36 4.28 -0.90
CA LYS A 89 -9.53 5.06 -0.46
C LYS A 89 -9.64 5.11 1.06
N THR A 90 -9.50 3.98 1.73
CA THR A 90 -9.57 3.89 3.19
C THR A 90 -8.44 4.66 3.85
N SER A 91 -7.22 4.53 3.33
CA SER A 91 -6.04 5.24 3.84
C SER A 91 -6.18 6.75 3.66
N SER A 92 -6.68 7.20 2.52
CA SER A 92 -6.96 8.62 2.26
C SER A 92 -8.01 9.18 3.22
N TYR A 93 -9.05 8.42 3.48
CA TYR A 93 -10.11 8.83 4.41
C TYR A 93 -9.62 8.91 5.85
N LEU A 94 -8.85 7.93 6.32
CA LEU A 94 -8.40 7.85 7.72
C LEU A 94 -7.23 8.79 8.03
N PHE A 95 -6.27 8.93 7.13
CA PHE A 95 -5.02 9.64 7.39
C PHE A 95 -4.85 10.90 6.55
N GLY A 96 -5.56 11.03 5.43
CA GLY A 96 -5.33 12.06 4.44
C GLY A 96 -4.03 11.86 3.65
N PHE A 97 -3.95 12.39 2.45
CA PHE A 97 -2.76 12.32 1.59
C PHE A 97 -2.16 13.71 1.42
N GLU A 98 -0.83 13.79 1.46
CA GLU A 98 -0.12 14.99 1.00
C GLU A 98 -0.31 15.14 -0.53
N GLU A 99 -0.20 16.36 -1.04
CA GLU A 99 -0.39 16.65 -2.47
C GLU A 99 0.58 15.88 -3.36
N ASP A 100 1.80 15.69 -2.88
CA ASP A 100 2.90 15.01 -3.53
C ASP A 100 3.16 13.60 -2.97
N ILE A 101 2.12 12.94 -2.46
CA ILE A 101 2.26 11.59 -1.92
C ILE A 101 2.93 10.65 -2.91
N GLU A 102 3.94 9.93 -2.45
CA GLU A 102 4.61 8.87 -3.20
C GLU A 102 3.94 7.52 -2.92
N ILE A 103 3.47 6.86 -3.98
CA ILE A 103 2.91 5.50 -3.88
C ILE A 103 3.80 4.57 -4.69
N SER A 104 4.48 3.66 -4.00
CA SER A 104 5.40 2.69 -4.59
C SER A 104 4.85 1.28 -4.49
N LEU A 105 5.18 0.45 -5.46
CA LEU A 105 4.71 -0.93 -5.51
C LEU A 105 5.77 -1.81 -6.17
N GLU A 106 6.15 -2.90 -5.51
CA GLU A 106 7.05 -3.90 -6.06
C GLU A 106 6.37 -4.67 -7.18
N ALA A 107 7.05 -4.79 -8.31
CA ALA A 107 6.52 -5.44 -9.50
C ALA A 107 7.59 -6.25 -10.24
N ASN A 108 7.17 -7.32 -10.89
CA ASN A 108 7.97 -7.98 -11.91
C ASN A 108 7.83 -7.20 -13.23
N PRO A 109 8.89 -7.07 -14.03
CA PRO A 109 8.87 -6.30 -15.27
C PRO A 109 8.19 -7.05 -16.43
N SER A 110 6.97 -7.54 -16.23
CA SER A 110 6.17 -8.14 -17.30
C SER A 110 5.31 -7.10 -18.02
N SER A 111 4.98 -7.35 -19.28
CA SER A 111 4.11 -6.46 -20.07
C SER A 111 2.71 -6.31 -19.48
N TYR A 112 2.18 -7.37 -18.92
CA TYR A 112 0.88 -7.38 -18.23
C TYR A 112 0.84 -6.43 -17.04
N GLU A 113 1.91 -6.42 -16.25
CA GLU A 113 2.00 -5.54 -15.09
C GLU A 113 2.13 -4.07 -15.49
N LYS A 114 2.81 -3.76 -16.60
CA LYS A 114 2.89 -2.40 -17.13
C LYS A 114 1.52 -1.81 -17.48
N GLU A 115 0.65 -2.59 -18.10
CA GLU A 115 -0.72 -2.17 -18.41
C GLU A 115 -1.53 -1.90 -17.14
N LYS A 116 -1.43 -2.79 -16.17
CA LYS A 116 -2.08 -2.66 -14.87
C LYS A 116 -1.67 -1.37 -14.13
N PHE A 117 -0.37 -1.01 -14.19
CA PHE A 117 0.12 0.23 -13.63
C PHE A 117 -0.40 1.47 -14.34
N CYS A 118 -0.51 1.41 -15.67
CA CYS A 118 -1.11 2.50 -16.43
C CYS A 118 -2.57 2.75 -16.01
N ASP A 119 -3.31 1.69 -15.75
CA ASP A 119 -4.70 1.78 -15.29
C ASP A 119 -4.81 2.35 -13.87
N LEU A 120 -3.94 1.93 -12.96
CA LEU A 120 -3.85 2.50 -11.62
C LEU A 120 -3.52 4.00 -11.65
N LYS A 121 -2.62 4.40 -12.55
CA LYS A 121 -2.23 5.80 -12.72
C LYS A 121 -3.36 6.66 -13.28
N LYS A 122 -4.17 6.11 -14.20
CA LYS A 122 -5.32 6.81 -14.79
C LYS A 122 -6.49 6.96 -13.83
N SER A 123 -6.68 6.00 -12.93
CA SER A 123 -7.79 6.02 -11.97
C SER A 123 -7.62 7.04 -10.84
N LYS A 124 -6.42 7.60 -10.68
CA LYS A 124 -6.10 8.57 -9.63
C LYS A 124 -5.33 9.76 -10.20
N ASN A 125 -5.97 10.89 -10.19
CA ASN A 125 -5.56 12.19 -10.73
C ASN A 125 -4.33 12.81 -10.05
N SER A 126 -3.22 12.20 -9.94
CA SER A 126 -1.96 12.74 -9.43
C SER A 126 -1.34 11.96 -8.27
N SER A 127 -0.54 11.03 -8.52
CA SER A 127 0.51 10.61 -7.57
C SER A 127 1.58 9.88 -8.36
N THR A 128 2.80 10.16 -8.05
CA THR A 128 3.95 9.53 -8.70
C THR A 128 4.02 8.07 -8.26
N TYR A 129 3.76 7.16 -9.17
CA TYR A 129 3.95 5.73 -8.95
C TYR A 129 5.37 5.36 -9.37
N ILE A 130 6.14 4.85 -8.43
CA ILE A 130 7.47 4.31 -8.68
C ILE A 130 7.37 2.79 -8.59
N THR A 131 7.75 2.10 -9.65
CA THR A 131 7.83 0.65 -9.68
C THR A 131 9.27 0.20 -9.49
N HIS A 132 9.49 -0.68 -8.53
CA HIS A 132 10.75 -1.36 -8.40
C HIS A 132 10.58 -2.80 -8.88
N ALA A 133 11.39 -3.18 -9.86
CA ALA A 133 11.48 -4.57 -10.28
C ALA A 133 12.28 -5.39 -9.24
N CYS A 134 11.77 -6.56 -8.94
CA CYS A 134 12.56 -7.54 -8.20
C CYS A 134 13.72 -8.08 -9.04
#